data_33ef15001d88971ab9ce3098a9fc146b
#
_entry.id   33ef15001d88971ab9ce3098a9fc146b
#
_cell.length_a   1.000
_cell.length_b   1.000
_cell.length_c   1.000
_cell.angle_alpha   90.00
_cell.angle_beta   90.00
_cell.angle_gamma   90.00
#
_symmetry.space_group_name_H-M   'P 1'
#
loop_
_entity.id
_entity.type
_entity.pdbx_description
1 polymer ?
#
loop_
_entity_poly.entity_id
_entity_poly.type
_entity_poly.pdbx_seq_one_letter_code
_entity_poly.pdbx_strand_id
1 'polypeptide(L)'
;MKYVDEYREGDAARRIAAEIGHEADPKRIYRFMEFCGGHTHVLARWGLTDILPPNVRMIHGPGCPVCELPVARIDMAMQLALERNVILCTYADTMRVPAGKGMSLFKAKAQGADIRMIYSPMDALELAKANPEREVVFFAIGFETTTPPTAVVLKAAKAAGVKNFSVFCNHVLTPAAMTHILKMSEERPEVPVLDGLVGP
;
A
#
# COMPACT_ATOMS: atom_id res chain seq x y z
N MET A 1 -18.74 -12.62 -15.02
CA MET A 1 -17.55 -12.08 -15.77
C MET A 1 -16.33 -12.81 -15.26
N LYS A 2 -15.58 -13.47 -16.13
CA LYS A 2 -14.35 -14.19 -15.75
C LYS A 2 -13.45 -13.30 -14.90
N TYR A 3 -12.86 -13.85 -13.86
CA TYR A 3 -12.03 -13.15 -12.85
C TYR A 3 -12.74 -12.10 -11.97
N VAL A 4 -14.05 -11.98 -12.07
CA VAL A 4 -14.85 -11.11 -11.18
C VAL A 4 -15.81 -11.94 -10.34
N ASP A 5 -16.65 -12.74 -11.00
CA ASP A 5 -17.66 -13.55 -10.29
C ASP A 5 -17.02 -14.77 -9.62
N GLU A 6 -15.97 -15.33 -10.25
CA GLU A 6 -15.19 -16.47 -9.71
C GLU A 6 -14.54 -16.17 -8.35
N TYR A 7 -14.13 -14.92 -8.10
CA TYR A 7 -13.59 -14.50 -6.80
C TYR A 7 -14.66 -14.09 -5.78
N ARG A 8 -15.94 -14.31 -6.08
CA ARG A 8 -17.08 -14.00 -5.21
C ARG A 8 -17.94 -15.22 -4.89
N GLU A 9 -17.38 -16.42 -5.09
CA GLU A 9 -18.07 -17.68 -4.83
C GLU A 9 -18.15 -17.96 -3.32
N GLY A 10 -19.30 -17.66 -2.71
CA GLY A 10 -19.54 -17.92 -1.30
C GLY A 10 -19.41 -19.39 -0.90
N ASP A 11 -19.74 -20.33 -1.82
CA ASP A 11 -19.58 -21.76 -1.56
C ASP A 11 -18.12 -22.18 -1.49
N ALA A 12 -17.26 -21.61 -2.31
CA ALA A 12 -15.81 -21.82 -2.22
C ALA A 12 -15.26 -21.30 -0.89
N ALA A 13 -15.68 -20.13 -0.47
CA ALA A 13 -15.28 -19.55 0.81
C ALA A 13 -15.69 -20.45 2.01
N ARG A 14 -16.92 -20.96 2.00
CA ARG A 14 -17.42 -21.89 3.04
C ARG A 14 -16.65 -23.22 3.05
N ARG A 15 -16.34 -23.79 1.88
CA ARG A 15 -15.53 -25.02 1.80
C ARG A 15 -14.13 -24.80 2.39
N ILE A 16 -13.46 -23.70 2.02
CA ILE A 16 -12.13 -23.37 2.56
C ILE A 16 -12.21 -23.15 4.08
N ALA A 17 -13.22 -22.46 4.58
CA ALA A 17 -13.40 -22.27 6.01
C ALA A 17 -13.61 -23.59 6.76
N ALA A 18 -14.33 -24.54 6.16
CA ALA A 18 -14.50 -25.89 6.72
C ALA A 18 -13.17 -26.65 6.76
N GLU A 19 -12.37 -26.61 5.69
CA GLU A 19 -11.03 -27.22 5.67
C GLU A 19 -10.11 -26.59 6.72
N ILE A 20 -10.14 -25.27 6.90
CA ILE A 20 -9.41 -24.60 7.97
C ILE A 20 -9.85 -25.16 9.34
N GLY A 21 -11.16 -25.43 9.52
CA GLY A 21 -11.69 -26.02 10.73
C GLY A 21 -11.21 -27.45 10.98
N HIS A 22 -10.97 -28.23 9.94
CA HIS A 22 -10.40 -29.58 10.04
C HIS A 22 -8.92 -29.57 10.41
N GLU A 23 -8.16 -28.63 9.86
CA GLU A 23 -6.72 -28.51 10.10
C GLU A 23 -6.36 -27.82 11.41
N ALA A 24 -7.23 -26.95 11.91
CA ALA A 24 -6.97 -26.18 13.13
C ALA A 24 -7.14 -27.04 14.39
N ASP A 25 -6.12 -27.09 15.24
CA ASP A 25 -6.24 -27.72 16.58
C ASP A 25 -7.30 -26.96 17.40
N PRO A 26 -8.40 -27.62 17.82
CA PRO A 26 -9.47 -26.97 18.56
C PRO A 26 -9.05 -26.43 19.93
N LYS A 27 -7.91 -26.90 20.47
CA LYS A 27 -7.36 -26.45 21.76
C LYS A 27 -6.48 -25.21 21.63
N ARG A 28 -6.16 -24.78 20.41
CA ARG A 28 -5.30 -23.63 20.12
C ARG A 28 -6.09 -22.49 19.52
N ILE A 29 -5.79 -21.26 19.93
CA ILE A 29 -6.28 -20.05 19.28
C ILE A 29 -5.22 -19.60 18.29
N TYR A 30 -5.62 -19.43 17.03
CA TYR A 30 -4.79 -18.93 15.96
C TYR A 30 -5.10 -17.45 15.73
N ARG A 31 -4.06 -16.62 15.54
CA ARG A 31 -4.18 -15.19 15.29
C ARG A 31 -3.38 -14.82 14.05
N PHE A 32 -4.09 -14.44 13.01
CA PHE A 32 -3.49 -14.00 11.75
C PHE A 32 -3.71 -12.51 11.58
N MET A 33 -2.62 -11.76 11.37
CA MET A 33 -2.68 -10.33 11.13
C MET A 33 -2.71 -10.06 9.63
N GLU A 34 -3.68 -9.29 9.17
CA GLU A 34 -3.74 -8.82 7.79
C GLU A 34 -3.10 -7.43 7.67
N PHE A 35 -2.30 -7.22 6.61
CA PHE A 35 -1.48 -6.04 6.39
C PHE A 35 -2.01 -5.12 5.29
N CYS A 36 -3.24 -5.28 4.86
CA CYS A 36 -3.79 -4.50 3.76
C CYS A 36 -5.20 -4.03 4.05
N GLY A 37 -5.44 -2.72 3.99
CA GLY A 37 -6.78 -2.15 4.15
C GLY A 37 -7.81 -2.68 3.15
N GLY A 38 -7.37 -3.13 1.97
CA GLY A 38 -8.21 -3.86 1.01
C GLY A 38 -8.68 -5.19 1.54
N HIS A 39 -7.82 -5.94 2.24
CA HIS A 39 -8.19 -7.20 2.90
C HIS A 39 -9.16 -6.96 4.03
N THR A 40 -8.92 -5.99 4.92
CA THR A 40 -9.86 -5.58 5.97
C THR A 40 -11.25 -5.31 5.39
N HIS A 41 -11.29 -4.53 4.31
CA HIS A 41 -12.55 -4.19 3.65
C HIS A 41 -13.27 -5.43 3.11
N VAL A 42 -12.55 -6.36 2.47
CA VAL A 42 -13.13 -7.60 1.93
C VAL A 42 -13.63 -8.50 3.06
N LEU A 43 -12.82 -8.70 4.11
CA LEU A 43 -13.19 -9.50 5.28
C LEU A 43 -14.50 -8.99 5.91
N ALA A 44 -14.59 -7.68 6.14
CA ALA A 44 -15.77 -7.04 6.73
C ALA A 44 -16.98 -7.06 5.77
N ARG A 45 -16.78 -6.70 4.51
CA ARG A 45 -17.85 -6.60 3.52
C ARG A 45 -18.56 -7.92 3.27
N TRP A 46 -17.84 -9.01 3.26
CA TRP A 46 -18.37 -10.34 2.93
C TRP A 46 -18.58 -11.23 4.16
N GLY A 47 -18.36 -10.70 5.38
CA GLY A 47 -18.52 -11.44 6.62
C GLY A 47 -17.62 -12.68 6.69
N LEU A 48 -16.41 -12.62 6.13
CA LEU A 48 -15.52 -13.78 6.06
C LEU A 48 -15.06 -14.24 7.45
N THR A 49 -14.95 -13.32 8.40
CA THR A 49 -14.63 -13.64 9.80
C THR A 49 -15.70 -14.48 10.47
N ASP A 50 -16.97 -14.37 10.05
CA ASP A 50 -18.09 -15.07 10.67
C ASP A 50 -18.18 -16.55 10.23
N ILE A 51 -17.56 -16.89 9.11
CA ILE A 51 -17.51 -18.28 8.61
C ILE A 51 -16.24 -19.02 9.03
N LEU A 52 -15.24 -18.33 9.58
CA LEU A 52 -14.04 -18.96 10.10
C LEU A 52 -14.32 -19.75 11.37
N PRO A 53 -13.53 -20.80 11.68
CA PRO A 53 -13.61 -21.49 12.96
C PRO A 53 -13.42 -20.51 14.14
N PRO A 54 -14.12 -20.72 15.28
CA PRO A 54 -14.11 -19.74 16.38
C PRO A 54 -12.74 -19.55 17.03
N ASN A 55 -11.86 -20.51 16.83
CA ASN A 55 -10.47 -20.46 17.30
C ASN A 55 -9.50 -19.86 16.29
N VAL A 56 -9.97 -19.44 15.10
CA VAL A 56 -9.17 -18.73 14.08
C VAL A 56 -9.62 -17.27 14.03
N ARG A 57 -8.73 -16.36 14.38
CA ARG A 57 -9.03 -14.93 14.52
C ARG A 57 -8.20 -14.11 13.54
N MET A 58 -8.88 -13.25 12.79
CA MET A 58 -8.23 -12.21 12.01
C MET A 58 -8.01 -10.97 12.86
N ILE A 59 -6.80 -10.45 12.84
CA ILE A 59 -6.38 -9.23 13.54
C ILE A 59 -6.01 -8.19 12.50
N HIS A 60 -6.48 -6.96 12.68
CA HIS A 60 -6.11 -5.85 11.80
C HIS A 60 -4.67 -5.42 12.07
N GLY A 61 -3.89 -5.39 11.03
CA GLY A 61 -2.52 -4.91 11.05
C GLY A 61 -2.42 -3.40 10.78
N PRO A 62 -1.21 -2.91 10.44
CA PRO A 62 -0.97 -1.48 10.23
C PRO A 62 -1.75 -0.87 9.05
N GLY A 63 -2.44 -1.66 8.23
CA GLY A 63 -3.23 -1.16 7.13
C GLY A 63 -2.45 -1.04 5.81
N CYS A 64 -2.86 -0.14 4.93
CA CYS A 64 -2.17 0.06 3.66
C CYS A 64 -1.17 1.22 3.76
N PRO A 65 -0.07 1.22 2.95
CA PRO A 65 0.92 2.29 2.97
C PRO A 65 0.35 3.69 2.77
N VAL A 66 -0.71 3.80 1.97
CA VAL A 66 -1.42 5.08 1.75
C VAL A 66 -2.09 5.59 3.02
N CYS A 67 -2.58 4.67 3.89
CA CYS A 67 -3.24 5.00 5.15
C CYS A 67 -2.23 5.27 6.28
N GLU A 68 -1.05 4.65 6.20
CA GLU A 68 0.00 4.73 7.22
C GLU A 68 0.97 5.89 6.99
N LEU A 69 0.96 6.46 5.78
CA LEU A 69 1.89 7.53 5.42
C LEU A 69 1.65 8.77 6.29
N PRO A 70 2.68 9.30 6.97
CA PRO A 70 2.56 10.55 7.69
C PRO A 70 2.07 11.68 6.79
N VAL A 71 1.06 12.43 7.24
CA VAL A 71 0.46 13.56 6.49
C VAL A 71 1.52 14.53 5.98
N ALA A 72 2.57 14.77 6.77
CA ALA A 72 3.69 15.63 6.37
C ALA A 72 4.37 15.20 5.06
N ARG A 73 4.34 13.91 4.69
CA ARG A 73 4.92 13.45 3.41
C ARG A 73 4.07 13.90 2.22
N ILE A 74 2.75 13.91 2.38
CA ILE A 74 1.84 14.45 1.35
C ILE A 74 2.01 15.98 1.26
N ASP A 75 2.12 16.66 2.41
CA ASP A 75 2.36 18.11 2.45
C ASP A 75 3.66 18.49 1.75
N MET A 76 4.75 17.75 2.00
CA MET A 76 6.03 17.93 1.30
C MET A 76 5.90 17.73 -0.21
N ALA A 77 5.16 16.71 -0.65
CA ALA A 77 4.93 16.47 -2.08
C ALA A 77 4.14 17.59 -2.75
N MET A 78 3.11 18.10 -2.07
CA MET A 78 2.34 19.27 -2.55
C MET A 78 3.21 20.52 -2.63
N GLN A 79 3.98 20.79 -1.58
CA GLN A 79 4.89 21.95 -1.54
C GLN A 79 5.91 21.86 -2.68
N LEU A 80 6.51 20.68 -2.89
CA LEU A 80 7.44 20.46 -3.99
C LEU A 80 6.80 20.77 -5.34
N ALA A 81 5.58 20.29 -5.60
CA ALA A 81 4.88 20.51 -6.86
C ALA A 81 4.41 21.94 -7.07
N LEU A 82 4.05 22.66 -6.00
CA LEU A 82 3.59 24.05 -6.06
C LEU A 82 4.75 25.07 -6.19
N GLU A 83 5.89 24.79 -5.50
CA GLU A 83 6.95 25.80 -5.35
C GLU A 83 8.15 25.57 -6.28
N ARG A 84 8.36 24.35 -6.81
CA ARG A 84 9.60 23.98 -7.51
C ARG A 84 9.45 23.74 -9.01
N ASN A 85 8.28 23.99 -9.58
CA ASN A 85 8.02 23.76 -11.02
C ASN A 85 8.36 22.34 -11.51
N VAL A 86 8.22 21.35 -10.63
CA VAL A 86 8.43 19.94 -10.97
C VAL A 86 7.15 19.32 -11.56
N ILE A 87 7.31 18.25 -12.32
CA ILE A 87 6.21 17.37 -12.68
C ILE A 87 6.16 16.27 -11.60
N LEU A 88 5.12 16.29 -10.75
CA LEU A 88 4.92 15.26 -9.73
C LEU A 88 4.06 14.14 -10.28
N CYS A 89 4.59 12.93 -10.33
CA CYS A 89 3.88 11.74 -10.79
C CYS A 89 3.48 10.88 -9.60
N THR A 90 2.24 10.39 -9.55
CA THR A 90 1.75 9.50 -8.49
C THR A 90 0.60 8.63 -8.96
N TYR A 91 0.24 7.62 -8.18
CA TYR A 91 -0.94 6.79 -8.42
C TYR A 91 -2.24 7.54 -8.06
N ALA A 92 -3.35 7.09 -8.66
CA ALA A 92 -4.65 7.78 -8.55
C ALA A 92 -5.22 7.84 -7.14
N ASP A 93 -5.02 6.80 -6.35
CA ASP A 93 -5.47 6.70 -4.96
C ASP A 93 -4.77 7.74 -4.07
N THR A 94 -3.46 7.89 -4.23
CA THR A 94 -2.65 8.87 -3.50
C THR A 94 -3.13 10.32 -3.72
N MET A 95 -3.65 10.62 -4.91
CA MET A 95 -4.14 11.97 -5.21
C MET A 95 -5.32 12.41 -4.32
N ARG A 96 -6.06 11.46 -3.76
CA ARG A 96 -7.25 11.72 -2.92
C ARG A 96 -6.94 11.73 -1.43
N VAL A 97 -5.75 11.31 -1.04
CA VAL A 97 -5.36 11.25 0.38
C VAL A 97 -5.47 12.65 1.00
N PRO A 98 -6.16 12.77 2.14
CA PRO A 98 -6.22 14.03 2.87
C PRO A 98 -4.83 14.44 3.36
N ALA A 99 -4.53 15.72 3.22
CA ALA A 99 -3.30 16.35 3.67
C ALA A 99 -3.59 17.42 4.71
N GLY A 100 -2.56 18.09 5.18
CA GLY A 100 -2.69 19.19 6.12
C GLY A 100 -3.62 20.30 5.61
N LYS A 101 -4.29 21.00 6.52
CA LYS A 101 -5.20 22.12 6.23
C LYS A 101 -6.33 21.77 5.24
N GLY A 102 -6.79 20.53 5.24
CA GLY A 102 -7.85 20.05 4.34
C GLY A 102 -7.47 20.01 2.87
N MET A 103 -6.18 20.01 2.57
CA MET A 103 -5.62 19.89 1.21
C MET A 103 -5.59 18.44 0.73
N SER A 104 -5.22 18.26 -0.51
CA SER A 104 -4.87 16.98 -1.16
C SER A 104 -4.08 17.27 -2.44
N LEU A 105 -3.44 16.27 -3.02
CA LEU A 105 -2.76 16.43 -4.31
C LEU A 105 -3.74 16.85 -5.43
N PHE A 106 -4.99 16.41 -5.39
CA PHE A 106 -6.03 16.92 -6.30
C PHE A 106 -6.27 18.42 -6.16
N LYS A 107 -6.37 18.92 -4.93
CA LYS A 107 -6.56 20.33 -4.69
C LYS A 107 -5.33 21.15 -5.09
N ALA A 108 -4.12 20.63 -4.84
CA ALA A 108 -2.89 21.26 -5.29
C ALA A 108 -2.82 21.34 -6.81
N LYS A 109 -3.24 20.28 -7.52
CA LYS A 109 -3.37 20.30 -8.97
C LYS A 109 -4.35 21.38 -9.45
N ALA A 110 -5.48 21.54 -8.80
CA ALA A 110 -6.45 22.60 -9.11
C ALA A 110 -5.90 24.02 -8.85
N GLN A 111 -4.89 24.14 -7.99
CA GLN A 111 -4.16 25.40 -7.74
C GLN A 111 -2.99 25.64 -8.72
N GLY A 112 -2.82 24.79 -9.73
CA GLY A 112 -1.82 24.94 -10.79
C GLY A 112 -0.57 24.06 -10.65
N ALA A 113 -0.47 23.21 -9.64
CA ALA A 113 0.62 22.24 -9.57
C ALA A 113 0.54 21.22 -10.72
N ASP A 114 1.67 20.93 -11.37
CA ASP A 114 1.71 19.89 -12.42
C ASP A 114 1.83 18.51 -11.78
N ILE A 115 0.67 17.97 -11.41
CA ILE A 115 0.56 16.63 -10.82
C ILE A 115 -0.10 15.70 -11.84
N ARG A 116 0.58 14.61 -12.16
CA ARG A 116 0.15 13.65 -13.18
C ARG A 116 -0.11 12.29 -12.56
N MET A 117 -1.29 11.75 -12.86
CA MET A 117 -1.63 10.38 -12.52
C MET A 117 -0.94 9.43 -13.49
N ILE A 118 -0.31 8.40 -12.93
CA ILE A 118 0.36 7.34 -13.69
C ILE A 118 -0.14 5.97 -13.26
N TYR A 119 0.03 4.99 -14.13
CA TYR A 119 -0.30 3.58 -13.88
C TYR A 119 0.96 2.73 -13.67
N SER A 120 2.10 3.22 -14.12
CA SER A 120 3.40 2.57 -13.98
C SER A 120 4.49 3.59 -13.66
N PRO A 121 5.52 3.24 -12.86
CA PRO A 121 6.69 4.10 -12.68
C PRO A 121 7.42 4.41 -14.00
N MET A 122 7.28 3.54 -15.00
CA MET A 122 7.84 3.78 -16.34
C MET A 122 7.21 4.98 -17.04
N ASP A 123 5.92 5.26 -16.78
CA ASP A 123 5.24 6.43 -17.34
C ASP A 123 5.91 7.73 -16.86
N ALA A 124 6.37 7.76 -15.59
CA ALA A 124 7.10 8.92 -15.07
C ALA A 124 8.48 9.08 -15.73
N LEU A 125 9.15 7.99 -16.07
CA LEU A 125 10.42 8.03 -16.80
C LEU A 125 10.22 8.53 -18.24
N GLU A 126 9.17 8.09 -18.93
CA GLU A 126 8.85 8.62 -20.27
C GLU A 126 8.49 10.11 -20.23
N LEU A 127 7.80 10.55 -19.18
CA LEU A 127 7.56 11.98 -18.95
C LEU A 127 8.86 12.75 -18.73
N ALA A 128 9.85 12.19 -18.01
CA ALA A 128 11.15 12.83 -17.82
C ALA A 128 11.92 12.96 -19.14
N LYS A 129 11.91 11.93 -19.98
CA LYS A 129 12.52 11.97 -21.32
C LYS A 129 11.86 13.01 -22.22
N ALA A 130 10.54 13.16 -22.12
CA ALA A 130 9.76 14.12 -22.92
C ALA A 130 9.88 15.57 -22.43
N ASN A 131 10.39 15.81 -21.22
CA ASN A 131 10.53 17.13 -20.60
C ASN A 131 11.94 17.31 -20.00
N PRO A 132 13.00 17.32 -20.82
CA PRO A 132 14.38 17.28 -20.33
C PRO A 132 14.79 18.52 -19.51
N GLU A 133 14.09 19.63 -19.68
CA GLU A 133 14.32 20.91 -18.95
C GLU A 133 13.57 20.99 -17.60
N ARG A 134 12.76 19.98 -17.25
CA ARG A 134 11.98 19.96 -16.00
C ARG A 134 12.28 18.72 -15.20
N GLU A 135 12.35 18.87 -13.90
CA GLU A 135 12.44 17.73 -12.99
C GLU A 135 11.13 16.96 -12.93
N VAL A 136 11.20 15.64 -13.05
CA VAL A 136 10.07 14.73 -12.87
C VAL A 136 10.32 13.92 -11.62
N VAL A 137 9.38 14.03 -10.68
CA VAL A 137 9.45 13.36 -9.39
C VAL A 137 8.36 12.31 -9.29
N PHE A 138 8.73 11.07 -9.15
CA PHE A 138 7.78 9.99 -8.86
C PHE A 138 7.59 9.85 -7.35
N PHE A 139 6.37 10.15 -6.88
CA PHE A 139 5.95 9.88 -5.51
C PHE A 139 5.63 8.40 -5.36
N ALA A 140 6.65 7.63 -4.95
CA ALA A 140 6.58 6.19 -4.82
C ALA A 140 6.04 5.81 -3.45
N ILE A 141 4.94 5.05 -3.42
CA ILE A 141 4.29 4.57 -2.20
C ILE A 141 3.82 3.14 -2.41
N GLY A 142 3.87 2.33 -1.38
CA GLY A 142 3.43 0.94 -1.40
C GLY A 142 4.26 0.06 -0.47
N PHE A 143 3.94 -1.22 -0.44
CA PHE A 143 4.72 -2.26 0.22
C PHE A 143 5.80 -2.82 -0.70
N GLU A 144 6.41 -3.94 -0.32
CA GLU A 144 7.45 -4.63 -1.09
C GLU A 144 7.01 -5.00 -2.51
N THR A 145 5.73 -5.29 -2.72
CA THR A 145 5.16 -5.61 -4.05
C THR A 145 5.33 -4.48 -5.05
N THR A 146 5.40 -3.22 -4.61
CA THR A 146 5.56 -2.03 -5.45
C THR A 146 7.00 -1.51 -5.50
N THR A 147 7.88 -2.02 -4.66
CA THR A 147 9.30 -1.64 -4.62
C THR A 147 10.09 -2.11 -5.85
N PRO A 148 9.93 -3.36 -6.36
CA PRO A 148 10.64 -3.81 -7.56
C PRO A 148 10.39 -2.96 -8.80
N PRO A 149 9.16 -2.58 -9.17
CA PRO A 149 8.92 -1.65 -10.28
C PRO A 149 9.64 -0.30 -10.12
N THR A 150 9.70 0.23 -8.89
CA THR A 150 10.46 1.46 -8.59
C THR A 150 11.95 1.26 -8.79
N ALA A 151 12.50 0.13 -8.36
CA ALA A 151 13.91 -0.18 -8.59
C ALA A 151 14.24 -0.36 -10.09
N VAL A 152 13.35 -1.01 -10.83
CA VAL A 152 13.50 -1.21 -12.28
C VAL A 152 13.52 0.12 -13.01
N VAL A 153 12.62 1.06 -12.71
CA VAL A 153 12.60 2.37 -13.38
C VAL A 153 13.84 3.19 -13.07
N LEU A 154 14.37 3.14 -11.84
CA LEU A 154 15.63 3.81 -11.49
C LEU A 154 16.81 3.24 -12.27
N LYS A 155 16.89 1.91 -12.44
CA LYS A 155 17.91 1.26 -13.28
C LYS A 155 17.77 1.66 -14.75
N ALA A 156 16.54 1.72 -15.26
CA ALA A 156 16.26 2.14 -16.62
C ALA A 156 16.62 3.62 -16.85
N ALA A 157 16.28 4.52 -15.92
CA ALA A 157 16.66 5.93 -15.97
C ALA A 157 18.18 6.10 -16.02
N LYS A 158 18.91 5.38 -15.15
CA LYS A 158 20.37 5.38 -15.13
C LYS A 158 20.96 4.87 -16.46
N ALA A 159 20.46 3.76 -16.98
CA ALA A 159 20.93 3.18 -18.24
C ALA A 159 20.67 4.10 -19.44
N ALA A 160 19.55 4.83 -19.45
CA ALA A 160 19.18 5.80 -20.46
C ALA A 160 19.85 7.18 -20.29
N GLY A 161 20.66 7.39 -19.24
CA GLY A 161 21.31 8.66 -18.97
C GLY A 161 20.35 9.81 -18.59
N VAL A 162 19.12 9.50 -18.18
CA VAL A 162 18.11 10.48 -17.76
C VAL A 162 18.50 11.06 -16.41
N LYS A 163 18.70 12.37 -16.34
CA LYS A 163 19.19 13.05 -15.12
C LYS A 163 18.11 13.82 -14.37
N ASN A 164 17.00 14.14 -15.03
CA ASN A 164 15.87 14.91 -14.53
C ASN A 164 14.74 14.02 -13.99
N PHE A 165 15.06 12.79 -13.57
CA PHE A 165 14.12 11.86 -12.94
C PHE A 165 14.58 11.53 -11.53
N SER A 166 13.68 11.68 -10.58
CA SER A 166 13.92 11.33 -9.17
C SER A 166 12.72 10.64 -8.53
N VAL A 167 12.97 9.94 -7.45
CA VAL A 167 11.93 9.21 -6.69
C VAL A 167 11.84 9.79 -5.29
N PHE A 168 10.65 10.28 -4.94
CA PHE A 168 10.30 10.60 -3.57
C PHE A 168 9.75 9.32 -2.90
N CYS A 169 10.66 8.56 -2.31
CA CYS A 169 10.38 7.22 -1.80
C CYS A 169 9.62 7.24 -0.47
N ASN A 170 8.46 6.56 -0.46
CA ASN A 170 7.61 6.34 0.71
C ASN A 170 7.17 4.87 0.77
N HIS A 171 8.04 3.95 0.38
CA HIS A 171 7.77 2.52 0.53
C HIS A 171 7.85 2.12 2.00
N VAL A 172 6.90 1.29 2.42
CA VAL A 172 6.88 0.67 3.74
C VAL A 172 7.42 -0.76 3.61
N LEU A 173 8.31 -1.12 4.52
CA LEU A 173 8.93 -2.45 4.53
C LEU A 173 8.24 -3.34 5.56
N THR A 174 7.51 -4.35 5.08
CA THR A 174 6.79 -5.32 5.91
C THR A 174 7.70 -6.04 6.91
N PRO A 175 8.91 -6.53 6.57
CA PRO A 175 9.78 -7.18 7.55
C PRO A 175 10.14 -6.31 8.75
N ALA A 176 10.36 -5.00 8.53
CA ALA A 176 10.65 -4.06 9.62
C ALA A 176 9.43 -3.86 10.54
N ALA A 177 8.23 -3.70 9.96
CA ALA A 177 6.98 -3.59 10.70
C ALA A 177 6.70 -4.86 11.50
N MET A 178 6.86 -6.04 10.88
CA MET A 178 6.71 -7.34 11.56
C MET A 178 7.64 -7.48 12.75
N THR A 179 8.93 -7.20 12.55
CA THR A 179 9.93 -7.29 13.63
C THR A 179 9.55 -6.39 14.80
N HIS A 180 9.05 -5.19 14.50
CA HIS A 180 8.60 -4.27 15.55
C HIS A 180 7.39 -4.81 16.31
N ILE A 181 6.37 -5.33 15.62
CA ILE A 181 5.16 -5.90 16.22
C ILE A 181 5.50 -7.11 17.10
N LEU A 182 6.37 -8.01 16.61
CA LEU A 182 6.78 -9.20 17.38
C LEU A 182 7.54 -8.80 18.65
N LYS A 183 8.44 -7.82 18.58
CA LYS A 183 9.13 -7.28 19.76
C LYS A 183 8.16 -6.63 20.74
N MET A 184 7.15 -5.91 20.26
CA MET A 184 6.11 -5.36 21.13
C MET A 184 5.33 -6.45 21.86
N SER A 185 5.07 -7.61 21.22
CA SER A 185 4.39 -8.75 21.87
C SER A 185 5.26 -9.36 22.97
N GLU A 186 6.58 -9.36 22.84
CA GLU A 186 7.51 -9.83 23.87
C GLU A 186 7.57 -8.86 25.07
N GLU A 187 7.57 -7.55 24.80
CA GLU A 187 7.69 -6.49 25.81
C GLU A 187 6.36 -6.18 26.51
N ARG A 188 5.23 -6.50 25.87
CA ARG A 188 3.87 -6.19 26.32
C ARG A 188 2.99 -7.42 26.20
N PRO A 189 2.78 -8.16 27.33
CA PRO A 189 1.99 -9.40 27.32
C PRO A 189 0.52 -9.25 26.88
N GLU A 190 -0.01 -8.01 26.93
CA GLU A 190 -1.34 -7.69 26.43
C GLU A 190 -1.45 -7.66 24.89
N VAL A 191 -0.32 -7.58 24.20
CA VAL A 191 -0.29 -7.64 22.73
C VAL A 191 -0.32 -9.09 22.28
N PRO A 192 -1.30 -9.49 21.47
CA PRO A 192 -1.44 -10.89 21.06
C PRO A 192 -0.23 -11.39 20.26
N VAL A 193 0.25 -12.58 20.59
CA VAL A 193 1.22 -13.30 19.75
C VAL A 193 0.55 -13.68 18.44
N LEU A 194 1.24 -13.44 17.32
CA LEU A 194 0.75 -13.76 15.99
C LEU A 194 1.21 -15.15 15.54
N ASP A 195 0.32 -15.89 14.90
CA ASP A 195 0.62 -17.19 14.28
C ASP A 195 0.98 -17.04 12.80
N GLY A 196 0.67 -15.90 12.20
CA GLY A 196 1.01 -15.62 10.81
C GLY A 196 0.49 -14.28 10.31
N LEU A 197 0.80 -14.02 9.05
CA LEU A 197 0.41 -12.81 8.35
C LEU A 197 -0.38 -13.16 7.09
N VAL A 198 -1.34 -12.31 6.79
CA VAL A 198 -2.05 -12.30 5.51
C VAL A 198 -1.80 -10.93 4.89
N GLY A 199 -1.16 -10.92 3.73
CA GLY A 199 -0.93 -9.66 3.16
C GLY A 199 -0.04 -9.52 2.07
N PRO A 200 0.26 -8.27 1.60
CA PRO A 200 0.45 -8.03 0.17
C PRO A 200 1.64 -8.75 -0.40
#